data_67a7145716f1393bd37a8592ded10505
#
_entry.id   67a7145716f1393bd37a8592ded10505
#
_cell.length_a   1.000
_cell.length_b   1.000
_cell.length_c   1.000
_cell.angle_alpha   90.00
_cell.angle_beta   90.00
_cell.angle_gamma   90.00
#
_symmetry.space_group_name_H-M   'P 1'
#
loop_
_entity.id
_entity.type
_entity.pdbx_description
1 polymer ?
#
loop_
_entity_poly.entity_id
_entity_poly.type
_entity_poly.pdbx_seq_one_letter_code
_entity_poly.pdbx_strand_id
1 'polypeptide(L)'
;MKTSQRLSTKFFSIGLGLLVLALLSIGLTMWITRQLDGGAAAVNEAGRLRMQAWRLVSAKDTGRTPIDVAQMVEEFDKTMALLREGDPARPLFVPWEELTRARFAELDDSWRDLRPAWQANAQVDKTELILRVDTFVSRVDGLVRAIEGTMARLTAVLNLFQLIMMALAVVAAILMLYVGYLFVIQPLQRMRVGLQQVEAGDFSARVTVETADEFGELAAGFNHMAATLQGLYEGLERKVAEKTRDLESKRSRLA
;
A
#
# COMPACT_ATOMS: atom_id res chain seq x y z
N MET A 1 29.38 -22.45 11.92
CA MET A 1 28.07 -23.15 11.84
C MET A 1 27.16 -22.32 10.93
N LYS A 2 27.02 -22.70 9.64
CA LYS A 2 25.99 -22.13 8.77
C LYS A 2 24.68 -22.77 9.17
N THR A 3 23.79 -21.99 9.79
CA THR A 3 22.42 -22.43 10.07
C THR A 3 21.76 -22.77 8.75
N SER A 4 21.51 -24.06 8.53
CA SER A 4 20.69 -24.57 7.44
C SER A 4 19.28 -23.98 7.62
N GLN A 5 19.02 -22.84 6.99
CA GLN A 5 17.65 -22.31 6.94
C GLN A 5 16.89 -23.10 5.89
N ARG A 6 15.86 -23.81 6.33
CA ARG A 6 14.94 -24.56 5.46
C ARG A 6 14.37 -23.60 4.40
N LEU A 7 14.20 -24.08 3.20
CA LEU A 7 13.66 -23.33 2.07
C LEU A 7 12.32 -22.65 2.45
N SER A 8 11.48 -23.39 3.19
CA SER A 8 10.21 -22.88 3.73
C SER A 8 10.36 -21.63 4.59
N THR A 9 11.41 -21.54 5.42
CA THR A 9 11.66 -20.36 6.28
C THR A 9 12.07 -19.15 5.46
N LYS A 10 12.85 -19.33 4.39
CA LYS A 10 13.25 -18.22 3.50
C LYS A 10 12.05 -17.65 2.74
N PHE A 11 11.22 -18.51 2.16
CA PHE A 11 10.00 -18.08 1.48
C PHE A 11 9.00 -17.43 2.44
N PHE A 12 8.85 -17.98 3.65
CA PHE A 12 7.99 -17.38 4.67
C PHE A 12 8.45 -15.97 5.07
N SER A 13 9.74 -15.75 5.28
CA SER A 13 10.26 -14.43 5.67
C SER A 13 10.09 -13.38 4.55
N ILE A 14 10.29 -13.77 3.29
CA ILE A 14 10.05 -12.88 2.14
C ILE A 14 8.55 -12.57 2.02
N GLY A 15 7.69 -13.58 2.10
CA GLY A 15 6.24 -13.41 2.05
C GLY A 15 5.71 -12.53 3.17
N LEU A 16 6.21 -12.72 4.40
CA LEU A 16 5.86 -11.88 5.55
C LEU A 16 6.30 -10.42 5.34
N GLY A 17 7.50 -10.20 4.81
CA GLY A 17 8.00 -8.85 4.49
C GLY A 17 7.13 -8.14 3.46
N LEU A 18 6.72 -8.84 2.40
CA LEU A 18 5.82 -8.30 1.38
C LEU A 18 4.42 -8.01 1.95
N LEU A 19 3.91 -8.88 2.83
CA LEU A 19 2.63 -8.67 3.50
C LEU A 19 2.64 -7.42 4.39
N VAL A 20 3.69 -7.24 5.19
CA VAL A 20 3.86 -6.05 6.04
C VAL A 20 3.93 -4.78 5.19
N LEU A 21 4.69 -4.81 4.09
CA LEU A 21 4.79 -3.69 3.17
C LEU A 21 3.43 -3.34 2.53
N ALA A 22 2.65 -4.33 2.13
CA ALA A 22 1.31 -4.14 1.59
C ALA A 22 0.35 -3.53 2.63
N LEU A 23 0.37 -4.03 3.87
CA LEU A 23 -0.46 -3.48 4.94
C LEU A 23 -0.10 -2.03 5.28
N LEU A 24 1.19 -1.69 5.30
CA LEU A 24 1.65 -0.30 5.49
C LEU A 24 1.19 0.60 4.34
N SER A 25 1.26 0.11 3.09
CA SER A 25 0.79 0.84 1.92
C SER A 25 -0.72 1.11 1.97
N ILE A 26 -1.51 0.12 2.35
CA ILE A 26 -2.96 0.26 2.51
C ILE A 26 -3.27 1.26 3.63
N GLY A 27 -2.60 1.13 4.78
CA GLY A 27 -2.79 2.02 5.92
C GLY A 27 -2.49 3.48 5.59
N LEU A 28 -1.38 3.74 4.88
CA LEU A 28 -1.02 5.09 4.44
C LEU A 28 -2.04 5.64 3.43
N THR A 29 -2.46 4.83 2.47
CA THR A 29 -3.49 5.23 1.50
C THR A 29 -4.80 5.61 2.19
N MET A 30 -5.28 4.77 3.12
CA MET A 30 -6.49 5.06 3.88
C MET A 30 -6.37 6.33 4.73
N TRP A 31 -5.20 6.56 5.33
CA TRP A 31 -4.96 7.77 6.12
C TRP A 31 -5.01 9.02 5.24
N ILE A 32 -4.33 9.03 4.08
CA ILE A 32 -4.34 10.18 3.16
C ILE A 32 -5.76 10.41 2.58
N THR A 33 -6.48 9.34 2.20
CA THR A 33 -7.84 9.46 1.69
C THR A 33 -8.76 10.14 2.70
N ARG A 34 -8.66 9.78 3.98
CA ARG A 34 -9.42 10.49 5.04
C ARG A 34 -9.08 11.97 5.13
N GLN A 35 -7.80 12.33 4.95
CA GLN A 35 -7.38 13.74 4.93
C GLN A 35 -8.01 14.49 3.75
N LEU A 36 -8.08 13.87 2.58
CA LEU A 36 -8.69 14.46 1.39
C LEU A 36 -10.21 14.64 1.56
N ASP A 37 -10.91 13.66 2.10
CA ASP A 37 -12.34 13.73 2.36
C ASP A 37 -12.69 14.87 3.33
N GLY A 38 -11.91 15.02 4.41
CA GLY A 38 -12.07 16.08 5.39
C GLY A 38 -11.84 17.48 4.78
N GLY A 39 -10.81 17.63 3.96
CA GLY A 39 -10.50 18.85 3.24
C GLY A 39 -11.59 19.22 2.23
N ALA A 40 -12.15 18.28 1.48
CA ALA A 40 -13.24 18.52 0.55
C ALA A 40 -14.51 19.00 1.27
N ALA A 41 -14.84 18.41 2.43
CA ALA A 41 -15.94 18.88 3.26
C ALA A 41 -15.69 20.31 3.79
N ALA A 42 -14.45 20.65 4.17
CA ALA A 42 -14.08 21.98 4.62
C ALA A 42 -14.20 23.03 3.50
N VAL A 43 -13.79 22.72 2.26
CA VAL A 43 -14.00 23.58 1.09
C VAL A 43 -15.48 23.87 0.85
N ASN A 44 -16.33 22.84 0.93
CA ASN A 44 -17.77 23.01 0.77
C ASN A 44 -18.36 23.88 1.89
N GLU A 45 -17.95 23.70 3.13
CA GLU A 45 -18.42 24.49 4.26
C GLU A 45 -17.93 25.95 4.16
N ALA A 46 -16.68 26.19 3.73
CA ALA A 46 -16.19 27.53 3.41
C ALA A 46 -17.01 28.19 2.27
N GLY A 47 -17.43 27.41 1.27
CA GLY A 47 -18.34 27.87 0.23
C GLY A 47 -19.68 28.35 0.77
N ARG A 48 -20.22 27.73 1.84
CA ARG A 48 -21.45 28.19 2.53
C ARG A 48 -21.27 29.57 3.15
N LEU A 49 -20.11 29.90 3.72
CA LEU A 49 -19.84 31.24 4.27
C LEU A 49 -20.00 32.34 3.21
N ARG A 50 -19.56 32.11 1.97
CA ARG A 50 -19.77 33.09 0.87
C ARG A 50 -21.27 33.32 0.63
N MET A 51 -22.04 32.25 0.54
CA MET A 51 -23.49 32.36 0.33
C MET A 51 -24.17 33.03 1.52
N GLN A 52 -23.80 32.66 2.75
CA GLN A 52 -24.37 33.24 3.97
C GLN A 52 -24.03 34.75 4.09
N ALA A 53 -22.81 35.18 3.74
CA ALA A 53 -22.42 36.55 3.74
C ALA A 53 -23.28 37.42 2.81
N TRP A 54 -23.52 36.97 1.58
CA TRP A 54 -24.40 37.64 0.63
C TRP A 54 -25.88 37.61 1.03
N ARG A 55 -26.34 36.53 1.65
CA ARG A 55 -27.69 36.44 2.22
C ARG A 55 -27.90 37.48 3.33
N LEU A 56 -26.90 37.72 4.18
CA LEU A 56 -26.95 38.76 5.20
C LEU A 56 -27.08 40.16 4.58
N VAL A 57 -26.34 40.46 3.52
CA VAL A 57 -26.49 41.74 2.78
C VAL A 57 -27.92 41.88 2.26
N SER A 58 -28.43 40.84 1.58
CA SER A 58 -29.78 40.82 1.02
C SER A 58 -30.86 40.98 2.10
N ALA A 59 -30.67 40.38 3.27
CA ALA A 59 -31.60 40.46 4.39
C ALA A 59 -31.78 41.87 4.91
N LYS A 60 -30.68 42.68 4.95
CA LYS A 60 -30.73 44.11 5.33
C LYS A 60 -31.44 44.96 4.27
N ASP A 61 -31.30 44.58 3.00
CA ASP A 61 -31.93 45.30 1.86
C ASP A 61 -33.45 45.02 1.75
N THR A 62 -33.88 43.79 2.10
CA THR A 62 -35.27 43.34 1.98
C THR A 62 -36.13 43.63 3.22
N GLY A 63 -35.58 44.34 4.21
CA GLY A 63 -36.35 44.72 5.43
C GLY A 63 -36.76 43.53 6.32
N ARG A 64 -35.95 42.50 6.37
CA ARG A 64 -36.15 41.34 7.28
C ARG A 64 -36.12 41.81 8.73
N THR A 65 -36.81 41.05 9.58
CA THR A 65 -36.85 41.38 11.00
C THR A 65 -35.50 41.29 11.66
N PRO A 66 -35.19 42.09 12.70
CA PRO A 66 -33.95 41.98 13.46
C PRO A 66 -33.70 40.58 14.01
N ILE A 67 -34.79 39.82 14.32
CA ILE A 67 -34.72 38.41 14.82
C ILE A 67 -34.20 37.50 13.71
N ASP A 68 -34.71 37.63 12.46
CA ASP A 68 -34.27 36.82 11.34
C ASP A 68 -32.76 37.04 11.04
N VAL A 69 -32.33 38.29 11.08
CA VAL A 69 -30.91 38.66 10.87
C VAL A 69 -30.04 38.11 11.98
N ALA A 70 -30.46 38.15 13.24
CA ALA A 70 -29.74 37.56 14.38
C ALA A 70 -29.56 36.04 14.22
N GLN A 71 -30.60 35.32 13.76
CA GLN A 71 -30.51 33.90 13.48
C GLN A 71 -29.52 33.57 12.36
N MET A 72 -29.50 34.41 11.28
CA MET A 72 -28.56 34.21 10.19
C MET A 72 -27.12 34.47 10.63
N VAL A 73 -26.87 35.44 11.54
CA VAL A 73 -25.54 35.65 12.15
C VAL A 73 -25.15 34.49 13.02
N GLU A 74 -26.07 33.90 13.81
CA GLU A 74 -25.81 32.71 14.61
C GLU A 74 -25.45 31.50 13.74
N GLU A 75 -26.19 31.27 12.63
CA GLU A 75 -25.84 30.22 11.66
C GLU A 75 -24.45 30.44 11.06
N PHE A 76 -24.08 31.68 10.80
CA PHE A 76 -22.76 32.03 10.30
C PHE A 76 -21.67 31.71 11.34
N ASP A 77 -21.87 32.15 12.59
CA ASP A 77 -20.96 31.85 13.71
C ASP A 77 -20.77 30.33 13.90
N LYS A 78 -21.86 29.54 13.78
CA LYS A 78 -21.81 28.06 13.82
C LYS A 78 -20.96 27.49 12.67
N THR A 79 -21.08 28.04 11.46
CA THR A 79 -20.28 27.61 10.31
C THR A 79 -18.79 27.93 10.51
N MET A 80 -18.46 29.08 11.06
CA MET A 80 -17.09 29.47 11.43
C MET A 80 -16.50 28.54 12.50
N ALA A 81 -17.29 28.25 13.56
CA ALA A 81 -16.90 27.31 14.61
C ALA A 81 -16.67 25.90 14.06
N LEU A 82 -17.56 25.43 13.18
CA LEU A 82 -17.46 24.12 12.54
C LEU A 82 -16.20 23.99 11.68
N LEU A 83 -15.81 25.03 10.95
CA LEU A 83 -14.55 25.04 10.22
C LEU A 83 -13.32 25.02 11.15
N ARG A 84 -13.41 25.67 12.32
CA ARG A 84 -12.31 25.72 13.29
C ARG A 84 -12.12 24.41 14.02
N GLU A 85 -13.20 23.78 14.46
CA GLU A 85 -13.20 22.62 15.34
C GLU A 85 -13.29 21.29 14.58
N GLY A 86 -13.85 21.31 13.35
CA GLY A 86 -14.21 20.13 12.60
C GLY A 86 -15.51 19.51 13.09
N ASP A 87 -15.89 18.38 12.48
CA ASP A 87 -17.08 17.61 12.87
C ASP A 87 -16.71 16.11 12.94
N PRO A 88 -16.66 15.52 14.14
CA PRO A 88 -16.31 14.11 14.27
C PRO A 88 -17.39 13.16 13.75
N ALA A 89 -18.66 13.62 13.58
CA ALA A 89 -19.76 12.81 13.05
C ALA A 89 -19.69 12.65 11.52
N ARG A 90 -19.00 13.54 10.84
CA ARG A 90 -18.71 13.48 9.41
C ARG A 90 -17.24 13.87 9.20
N PRO A 91 -16.55 13.35 8.14
CA PRO A 91 -15.16 13.66 7.90
C PRO A 91 -15.01 15.12 7.45
N LEU A 92 -15.15 16.07 8.39
CA LEU A 92 -14.94 17.48 8.18
C LEU A 92 -13.83 17.99 9.08
N PHE A 93 -12.71 18.34 8.51
CA PHE A 93 -11.63 19.06 9.19
C PHE A 93 -10.79 19.83 8.18
N VAL A 94 -10.29 20.97 8.61
CA VAL A 94 -9.37 21.79 7.82
C VAL A 94 -7.96 21.22 7.97
N PRO A 95 -7.22 20.96 6.88
CA PRO A 95 -5.81 20.56 6.97
C PRO A 95 -4.98 21.75 7.47
N TRP A 96 -4.69 21.81 8.77
CA TRP A 96 -4.05 22.90 9.45
C TRP A 96 -2.54 22.99 9.18
N GLU A 97 -2.16 23.41 7.98
CA GLU A 97 -0.81 23.86 7.67
C GLU A 97 -0.64 25.35 8.02
N GLU A 98 0.61 25.86 8.02
CA GLU A 98 0.93 27.23 8.35
C GLU A 98 0.12 28.23 7.50
N LEU A 99 0.09 28.03 6.17
CA LEU A 99 -0.66 28.90 5.25
C LEU A 99 -2.17 28.87 5.53
N THR A 100 -2.73 27.68 5.76
CA THR A 100 -4.16 27.53 6.03
C THR A 100 -4.55 28.19 7.35
N ARG A 101 -3.71 28.07 8.39
CA ARG A 101 -3.90 28.77 9.66
C ARG A 101 -3.88 30.28 9.50
N ALA A 102 -2.90 30.80 8.77
CA ALA A 102 -2.79 32.23 8.50
C ALA A 102 -4.05 32.77 7.78
N ARG A 103 -4.50 32.05 6.73
CA ARG A 103 -5.71 32.43 5.98
C ARG A 103 -6.99 32.34 6.83
N PHE A 104 -7.09 31.35 7.69
CA PHE A 104 -8.22 31.25 8.61
C PHE A 104 -8.21 32.38 9.66
N ALA A 105 -7.05 32.73 10.19
CA ALA A 105 -6.93 33.86 11.12
C ALA A 105 -7.36 35.19 10.44
N GLU A 106 -6.88 35.49 9.22
CA GLU A 106 -7.29 36.64 8.45
C GLU A 106 -8.82 36.68 8.20
N LEU A 107 -9.41 35.50 7.98
CA LEU A 107 -10.86 35.36 7.78
C LEU A 107 -11.62 35.60 9.09
N ASP A 108 -11.17 35.03 10.21
CA ASP A 108 -11.77 35.18 11.53
C ASP A 108 -11.74 36.66 12.00
N ASP A 109 -10.61 37.33 11.82
CA ASP A 109 -10.47 38.76 12.10
C ASP A 109 -11.42 39.60 11.22
N SER A 110 -11.51 39.27 9.92
CA SER A 110 -12.45 39.94 9.02
C SER A 110 -13.91 39.76 9.44
N TRP A 111 -14.26 38.59 9.95
CA TRP A 111 -15.61 38.36 10.47
C TRP A 111 -15.89 39.14 11.75
N ARG A 112 -14.93 39.20 12.68
CA ARG A 112 -15.06 39.97 13.91
C ARG A 112 -15.30 41.47 13.60
N ASP A 113 -14.62 42.00 12.58
CA ASP A 113 -14.79 43.39 12.15
C ASP A 113 -16.13 43.60 11.43
N LEU A 114 -16.62 42.60 10.69
CA LEU A 114 -17.86 42.68 9.91
C LEU A 114 -19.12 42.43 10.74
N ARG A 115 -19.05 41.52 11.72
CA ARG A 115 -20.18 41.05 12.54
C ARG A 115 -20.99 42.18 13.20
N PRO A 116 -20.40 43.28 13.75
CA PRO A 116 -21.18 44.37 14.34
C PRO A 116 -22.10 45.10 13.34
N ALA A 117 -21.82 45.06 12.05
CA ALA A 117 -22.66 45.69 11.02
C ALA A 117 -24.08 45.13 10.94
N TRP A 118 -24.30 43.94 11.51
CA TRP A 118 -25.59 43.24 11.54
C TRP A 118 -26.41 43.44 12.82
N GLN A 119 -25.90 44.27 13.76
CA GLN A 119 -26.64 44.62 14.96
C GLN A 119 -27.81 45.58 14.62
N ALA A 120 -28.89 45.48 15.40
CA ALA A 120 -30.14 46.19 15.12
C ALA A 120 -29.99 47.71 14.95
N ASN A 121 -29.00 48.31 15.63
CA ASN A 121 -28.75 49.77 15.61
C ASN A 121 -27.54 50.17 14.75
N ALA A 122 -26.97 49.27 13.98
CA ALA A 122 -25.81 49.55 13.16
C ALA A 122 -26.19 50.42 11.95
N GLN A 123 -25.74 51.67 11.94
CA GLN A 123 -25.82 52.56 10.77
C GLN A 123 -24.55 52.40 9.94
N VAL A 124 -24.57 51.46 9.00
CA VAL A 124 -23.47 51.25 8.04
C VAL A 124 -24.01 51.59 6.66
N ASP A 125 -23.27 52.36 5.90
CA ASP A 125 -23.61 52.68 4.51
C ASP A 125 -23.63 51.38 3.69
N LYS A 126 -24.62 51.27 2.79
CA LYS A 126 -24.82 50.09 1.96
C LYS A 126 -23.60 49.79 1.09
N THR A 127 -23.03 50.81 0.49
CA THR A 127 -21.84 50.67 -0.38
C THR A 127 -20.64 50.17 0.39
N GLU A 128 -20.43 50.72 1.59
CA GLU A 128 -19.37 50.30 2.51
C GLU A 128 -19.56 48.84 2.95
N LEU A 129 -20.82 48.46 3.28
CA LEU A 129 -21.15 47.08 3.69
C LEU A 129 -20.84 46.07 2.56
N ILE A 130 -21.26 46.40 1.33
CA ILE A 130 -20.98 45.53 0.16
C ILE A 130 -19.48 45.37 -0.02
N LEU A 131 -18.69 46.45 0.06
CA LEU A 131 -17.23 46.38 -0.10
C LEU A 131 -16.56 45.54 1.01
N ARG A 132 -17.04 45.68 2.26
CA ARG A 132 -16.53 44.83 3.37
C ARG A 132 -16.87 43.37 3.18
N VAL A 133 -18.09 43.05 2.71
CA VAL A 133 -18.51 41.68 2.43
C VAL A 133 -17.73 41.08 1.24
N ASP A 134 -17.47 41.87 0.19
CA ASP A 134 -16.64 41.44 -0.93
C ASP A 134 -15.20 41.13 -0.49
N THR A 135 -14.64 41.96 0.38
CA THR A 135 -13.34 41.74 1.00
C THR A 135 -13.35 40.42 1.84
N PHE A 136 -14.40 40.21 2.63
CA PHE A 136 -14.58 38.98 3.40
C PHE A 136 -14.65 37.75 2.47
N VAL A 137 -15.47 37.78 1.42
CA VAL A 137 -15.60 36.70 0.42
C VAL A 137 -14.25 36.40 -0.25
N SER A 138 -13.47 37.43 -0.57
CA SER A 138 -12.12 37.28 -1.12
C SER A 138 -11.18 36.52 -0.13
N ARG A 139 -11.33 36.74 1.19
CA ARG A 139 -10.57 36.02 2.22
C ARG A 139 -11.04 34.54 2.34
N VAL A 140 -12.37 34.29 2.21
CA VAL A 140 -12.89 32.94 2.10
C VAL A 140 -12.25 32.18 0.92
N ASP A 141 -12.18 32.85 -0.25
CA ASP A 141 -11.54 32.28 -1.44
C ASP A 141 -10.04 32.04 -1.22
N GLY A 142 -9.39 32.89 -0.42
CA GLY A 142 -8.00 32.71 0.01
C GLY A 142 -7.82 31.43 0.86
N LEU A 143 -8.74 31.19 1.81
CA LEU A 143 -8.76 29.99 2.64
C LEU A 143 -9.01 28.74 1.78
N VAL A 144 -10.01 28.78 0.90
CA VAL A 144 -10.35 27.66 0.00
C VAL A 144 -9.13 27.28 -0.84
N ARG A 145 -8.46 28.25 -1.48
CA ARG A 145 -7.24 27.98 -2.26
C ARG A 145 -6.11 27.39 -1.42
N ALA A 146 -5.96 27.78 -0.17
CA ALA A 146 -4.96 27.20 0.73
C ALA A 146 -5.27 25.74 1.04
N ILE A 147 -6.54 25.40 1.33
CA ILE A 147 -6.99 24.03 1.56
C ILE A 147 -6.78 23.18 0.29
N GLU A 148 -7.25 23.67 -0.87
CA GLU A 148 -7.10 22.97 -2.15
C GLU A 148 -5.61 22.73 -2.51
N GLY A 149 -4.75 23.71 -2.24
CA GLY A 149 -3.30 23.57 -2.45
C GLY A 149 -2.68 22.49 -1.60
N THR A 150 -3.12 22.36 -0.33
CA THR A 150 -2.68 21.28 0.56
C THR A 150 -3.19 19.92 0.08
N MET A 151 -4.46 19.84 -0.32
CA MET A 151 -5.06 18.61 -0.87
C MET A 151 -4.35 18.16 -2.16
N ALA A 152 -4.05 19.11 -3.06
CA ALA A 152 -3.31 18.82 -4.30
C ALA A 152 -1.90 18.26 -4.01
N ARG A 153 -1.19 18.82 -3.02
CA ARG A 153 0.11 18.28 -2.58
C ARG A 153 -0.01 16.87 -2.01
N LEU A 154 -0.98 16.64 -1.12
CA LEU A 154 -1.22 15.30 -0.56
C LEU A 154 -1.54 14.27 -1.66
N THR A 155 -2.37 14.65 -2.63
CA THR A 155 -2.68 13.80 -3.79
C THR A 155 -1.44 13.51 -4.64
N ALA A 156 -0.59 14.50 -4.89
CA ALA A 156 0.65 14.31 -5.64
C ALA A 156 1.61 13.37 -4.91
N VAL A 157 1.77 13.52 -3.59
CA VAL A 157 2.58 12.62 -2.75
C VAL A 157 2.02 11.20 -2.78
N LEU A 158 0.70 11.04 -2.66
CA LEU A 158 0.05 9.73 -2.73
C LEU A 158 0.29 9.05 -4.08
N ASN A 159 0.11 9.78 -5.18
CA ASN A 159 0.32 9.25 -6.53
C ASN A 159 1.79 8.82 -6.75
N LEU A 160 2.74 9.65 -6.30
CA LEU A 160 4.17 9.30 -6.36
C LEU A 160 4.48 8.06 -5.53
N PHE A 161 3.96 7.98 -4.30
CA PHE A 161 4.10 6.82 -3.44
C PHE A 161 3.53 5.56 -4.09
N GLN A 162 2.33 5.63 -4.65
CA GLN A 162 1.70 4.49 -5.34
C GLN A 162 2.51 4.04 -6.56
N LEU A 163 3.07 4.98 -7.33
CA LEU A 163 3.92 4.66 -8.47
C LEU A 163 5.20 3.94 -8.04
N ILE A 164 5.86 4.40 -6.98
CA ILE A 164 7.03 3.74 -6.39
C ILE A 164 6.68 2.33 -5.90
N MET A 165 5.56 2.20 -5.18
CA MET A 165 5.10 0.89 -4.67
C MET A 165 4.77 -0.09 -5.80
N MET A 166 4.17 0.39 -6.88
CA MET A 166 3.89 -0.42 -8.08
C MET A 166 5.19 -0.89 -8.74
N ALA A 167 6.15 0.00 -8.92
CA ALA A 167 7.46 -0.36 -9.49
C ALA A 167 8.19 -1.40 -8.60
N LEU A 168 8.18 -1.19 -7.28
CA LEU A 168 8.76 -2.13 -6.32
C LEU A 168 8.08 -3.50 -6.36
N ALA A 169 6.75 -3.55 -6.47
CA ALA A 169 5.99 -4.79 -6.58
C ALA A 169 6.34 -5.57 -7.85
N VAL A 170 6.50 -4.88 -8.99
CA VAL A 170 6.93 -5.51 -10.26
C VAL A 170 8.34 -6.09 -10.13
N VAL A 171 9.28 -5.33 -9.57
CA VAL A 171 10.65 -5.82 -9.32
C VAL A 171 10.65 -7.02 -8.37
N ALA A 172 9.89 -6.96 -7.29
CA ALA A 172 9.76 -8.05 -6.34
C ALA A 172 9.17 -9.31 -6.99
N ALA A 173 8.17 -9.18 -7.84
CA ALA A 173 7.58 -10.28 -8.59
C ALA A 173 8.59 -10.95 -9.54
N ILE A 174 9.36 -10.15 -10.29
CA ILE A 174 10.41 -10.66 -11.18
C ILE A 174 11.49 -11.40 -10.38
N LEU A 175 11.94 -10.80 -9.26
CA LEU A 175 12.93 -11.45 -8.38
C LEU A 175 12.39 -12.75 -7.78
N MET A 176 11.12 -12.78 -7.36
CA MET A 176 10.50 -13.99 -6.81
C MET A 176 10.40 -15.11 -7.84
N LEU A 177 10.03 -14.80 -9.09
CA LEU A 177 10.03 -15.76 -10.19
C LEU A 177 11.44 -16.30 -10.47
N TYR A 178 12.44 -15.43 -10.49
CA TYR A 178 13.84 -15.82 -10.72
C TYR A 178 14.38 -16.69 -9.59
N VAL A 179 14.12 -16.32 -8.34
CA VAL A 179 14.49 -17.11 -7.16
C VAL A 179 13.78 -18.46 -7.16
N GLY A 180 12.48 -18.48 -7.48
CA GLY A 180 11.70 -19.72 -7.63
C GLY A 180 12.28 -20.63 -8.72
N TYR A 181 12.67 -20.08 -9.85
CA TYR A 181 13.35 -20.84 -10.91
C TYR A 181 14.67 -21.48 -10.42
N LEU A 182 15.54 -20.68 -9.78
CA LEU A 182 16.84 -21.16 -9.32
C LEU A 182 16.76 -22.20 -8.18
N PHE A 183 15.88 -21.96 -7.22
CA PHE A 183 15.84 -22.78 -5.99
C PHE A 183 14.81 -23.90 -6.03
N VAL A 184 13.86 -23.90 -6.97
CA VAL A 184 12.85 -24.94 -7.08
C VAL A 184 12.90 -25.66 -8.42
N ILE A 185 12.76 -24.92 -9.52
CA ILE A 185 12.62 -25.56 -10.85
C ILE A 185 13.93 -26.22 -11.29
N GLN A 186 15.06 -25.57 -11.11
CA GLN A 186 16.36 -26.08 -11.53
C GLN A 186 16.78 -27.35 -10.76
N PRO A 187 16.69 -27.45 -9.41
CA PRO A 187 16.92 -28.70 -8.68
C PRO A 187 15.98 -29.84 -9.08
N LEU A 188 14.68 -29.54 -9.28
CA LEU A 188 13.71 -30.53 -9.74
C LEU A 188 14.08 -31.10 -11.12
N GLN A 189 14.52 -30.28 -12.05
CA GLN A 189 14.98 -30.73 -13.37
C GLN A 189 16.21 -31.64 -13.26
N ARG A 190 17.18 -31.30 -12.40
CA ARG A 190 18.35 -32.17 -12.18
C ARG A 190 17.97 -33.52 -11.61
N MET A 191 17.06 -33.54 -10.65
CA MET A 191 16.55 -34.81 -10.09
C MET A 191 15.79 -35.66 -11.13
N ARG A 192 14.95 -34.98 -11.96
CA ARG A 192 14.25 -35.68 -13.07
C ARG A 192 15.22 -36.33 -14.02
N VAL A 193 16.29 -35.62 -14.42
CA VAL A 193 17.31 -36.18 -15.33
C VAL A 193 18.00 -37.36 -14.68
N GLY A 194 18.41 -37.29 -13.40
CA GLY A 194 19.01 -38.41 -12.67
C GLY A 194 18.10 -39.62 -12.60
N LEU A 195 16.80 -39.41 -12.31
CA LEU A 195 15.81 -40.48 -12.31
C LEU A 195 15.68 -41.20 -13.67
N GLN A 196 15.64 -40.42 -14.76
CA GLN A 196 15.58 -40.95 -16.13
C GLN A 196 16.82 -41.77 -16.48
N GLN A 197 18.02 -41.39 -16.00
CA GLN A 197 19.25 -42.16 -16.19
C GLN A 197 19.21 -43.47 -15.45
N VAL A 198 18.76 -43.49 -14.20
CA VAL A 198 18.58 -44.72 -13.41
C VAL A 198 17.52 -45.66 -14.04
N GLU A 199 16.41 -45.09 -14.53
CA GLU A 199 15.38 -45.81 -15.26
C GLU A 199 15.92 -46.46 -16.55
N ALA A 200 16.84 -45.80 -17.25
CA ALA A 200 17.53 -46.34 -18.41
C ALA A 200 18.62 -47.36 -18.09
N GLY A 201 18.83 -47.69 -16.78
CA GLY A 201 19.81 -48.68 -16.34
C GLY A 201 21.19 -48.12 -16.00
N ASP A 202 21.37 -46.76 -16.07
CA ASP A 202 22.58 -46.13 -15.60
C ASP A 202 22.53 -45.87 -14.08
N PHE A 203 22.90 -46.86 -13.31
CA PHE A 203 22.94 -46.78 -11.83
C PHE A 203 24.17 -45.98 -11.34
N SER A 204 25.08 -45.56 -12.23
CA SER A 204 26.21 -44.72 -11.88
C SER A 204 25.84 -43.20 -11.79
N ALA A 205 24.63 -42.83 -12.27
CA ALA A 205 24.12 -41.49 -12.23
C ALA A 205 24.08 -40.93 -10.81
N ARG A 206 24.53 -39.69 -10.63
CA ARG A 206 24.48 -38.97 -9.35
C ARG A 206 23.93 -37.60 -9.55
N VAL A 207 23.08 -37.16 -8.64
CA VAL A 207 22.52 -35.79 -8.64
C VAL A 207 23.31 -34.95 -7.67
N THR A 208 23.96 -33.89 -8.19
CA THR A 208 24.64 -32.91 -7.35
C THR A 208 23.69 -31.74 -7.05
N VAL A 209 23.27 -31.62 -5.80
CA VAL A 209 22.55 -30.46 -5.27
C VAL A 209 23.31 -29.97 -4.06
N GLU A 210 24.00 -28.85 -4.22
CA GLU A 210 24.86 -28.24 -3.18
C GLU A 210 24.06 -27.34 -2.21
N THR A 211 22.86 -27.76 -1.83
CA THR A 211 22.03 -27.01 -0.89
C THR A 211 21.87 -27.81 0.40
N ALA A 212 21.87 -27.10 1.53
CA ALA A 212 21.63 -27.70 2.84
C ALA A 212 20.15 -27.56 3.24
N ASP A 213 19.25 -27.79 2.28
CA ASP A 213 17.80 -27.74 2.41
C ASP A 213 17.15 -29.07 2.01
N GLU A 214 15.82 -29.08 1.87
CA GLU A 214 15.02 -30.25 1.53
C GLU A 214 15.45 -30.90 0.19
N PHE A 215 15.96 -30.13 -0.75
CA PHE A 215 16.48 -30.65 -2.02
C PHE A 215 17.84 -31.33 -1.87
N GLY A 216 18.68 -30.83 -0.95
CA GLY A 216 19.93 -31.50 -0.59
C GLY A 216 19.71 -32.85 0.05
N GLU A 217 18.75 -32.96 0.99
CA GLU A 217 18.35 -34.21 1.60
C GLU A 217 17.80 -35.22 0.56
N LEU A 218 16.96 -34.73 -0.35
CA LEU A 218 16.38 -35.55 -1.42
C LEU A 218 17.45 -36.04 -2.39
N ALA A 219 18.43 -35.21 -2.75
CA ALA A 219 19.55 -35.59 -3.61
C ALA A 219 20.45 -36.65 -2.93
N ALA A 220 20.70 -36.50 -1.62
CA ALA A 220 21.45 -37.51 -0.84
C ALA A 220 20.73 -38.86 -0.80
N GLY A 221 19.41 -38.84 -0.56
CA GLY A 221 18.57 -40.07 -0.61
C GLY A 221 18.59 -40.74 -1.98
N PHE A 222 18.43 -39.98 -3.05
CA PHE A 222 18.53 -40.43 -4.42
C PHE A 222 19.90 -41.11 -4.70
N ASN A 223 21.00 -40.43 -4.35
CA ASN A 223 22.35 -40.92 -4.57
C ASN A 223 22.63 -42.23 -3.79
N HIS A 224 22.09 -42.35 -2.56
CA HIS A 224 22.18 -43.56 -1.77
C HIS A 224 21.40 -44.71 -2.44
N MET A 225 20.19 -44.47 -2.91
CA MET A 225 19.40 -45.44 -3.64
C MET A 225 20.12 -45.93 -4.93
N ALA A 226 20.62 -44.97 -5.74
CA ALA A 226 21.35 -45.29 -6.96
C ALA A 226 22.60 -46.13 -6.68
N ALA A 227 23.37 -45.81 -5.62
CA ALA A 227 24.54 -46.61 -5.20
C ALA A 227 24.15 -48.03 -4.75
N THR A 228 23.04 -48.17 -4.04
CA THR A 228 22.53 -49.50 -3.62
C THR A 228 22.14 -50.35 -4.83
N LEU A 229 21.42 -49.77 -5.79
CA LEU A 229 21.02 -50.44 -7.02
C LEU A 229 22.25 -50.86 -7.85
N GLN A 230 23.23 -49.96 -7.98
CA GLN A 230 24.51 -50.25 -8.66
C GLN A 230 25.21 -51.44 -8.04
N GLY A 231 25.34 -51.49 -6.72
CA GLY A 231 25.99 -52.61 -6.02
C GLY A 231 25.23 -53.95 -6.17
N LEU A 232 23.90 -53.90 -6.16
CA LEU A 232 23.07 -55.10 -6.40
C LEU A 232 23.23 -55.62 -7.83
N TYR A 233 23.23 -54.73 -8.81
CA TYR A 233 23.37 -55.07 -10.23
C TYR A 233 24.76 -55.69 -10.51
N GLU A 234 25.83 -55.06 -10.04
CA GLU A 234 27.20 -55.56 -10.15
C GLU A 234 27.37 -56.91 -9.43
N GLY A 235 26.72 -57.10 -8.28
CA GLY A 235 26.67 -58.36 -7.55
C GLY A 235 25.95 -59.46 -8.32
N LEU A 236 24.87 -59.11 -9.01
CA LEU A 236 24.11 -60.07 -9.84
C LEU A 236 24.93 -60.48 -11.08
N GLU A 237 25.54 -59.51 -11.78
CA GLU A 237 26.42 -59.81 -12.94
C GLU A 237 27.56 -60.74 -12.56
N ARG A 238 28.20 -60.51 -11.42
CA ARG A 238 29.27 -61.39 -10.91
C ARG A 238 28.78 -62.80 -10.67
N LYS A 239 27.63 -62.97 -10.03
CA LYS A 239 27.03 -64.28 -9.78
C LYS A 239 26.64 -64.99 -11.07
N VAL A 240 26.10 -64.29 -12.05
CA VAL A 240 25.76 -64.84 -13.37
C VAL A 240 27.03 -65.30 -14.09
N ALA A 241 28.07 -64.45 -14.13
CA ALA A 241 29.35 -64.81 -14.75
C ALA A 241 30.02 -65.99 -14.08
N GLU A 242 29.98 -66.14 -12.74
CA GLU A 242 30.49 -67.28 -11.97
C GLU A 242 29.73 -68.55 -12.30
N LYS A 243 28.38 -68.46 -12.30
CA LYS A 243 27.55 -69.60 -12.65
C LYS A 243 27.70 -70.10 -14.08
N THR A 244 27.85 -69.15 -15.01
CA THR A 244 28.10 -69.44 -16.43
C THR A 244 29.43 -70.24 -16.60
N ARG A 245 30.52 -69.75 -15.97
CA ARG A 245 31.82 -70.39 -15.98
C ARG A 245 31.77 -71.82 -15.34
N ASP A 246 31.07 -71.97 -14.21
CA ASP A 246 30.89 -73.27 -13.53
C ASP A 246 30.14 -74.29 -14.45
N LEU A 247 29.09 -73.78 -15.13
CA LEU A 247 28.34 -74.62 -16.10
C LEU A 247 29.19 -75.00 -17.32
N GLU A 248 29.96 -74.10 -17.88
CA GLU A 248 30.89 -74.33 -18.98
C GLU A 248 31.99 -75.39 -18.58
N SER A 249 32.55 -75.21 -17.37
CA SER A 249 33.54 -76.18 -16.84
C SER A 249 32.98 -77.57 -16.64
N LYS A 250 31.71 -77.67 -16.15
CA LYS A 250 31.02 -78.99 -15.99
C LYS A 250 30.70 -79.62 -17.34
N ARG A 251 30.29 -78.81 -18.32
CA ARG A 251 30.00 -79.31 -19.66
C ARG A 251 31.24 -79.80 -20.36
N SER A 252 32.39 -79.17 -20.25
CA SER A 252 33.66 -79.59 -20.82
C SER A 252 34.24 -80.86 -20.12
N ARG A 253 33.83 -81.17 -18.90
CA ARG A 253 34.21 -82.39 -18.22
C ARG A 253 33.31 -83.66 -18.56
N LEU A 254 32.19 -83.39 -19.17
CA LEU A 254 31.20 -84.42 -19.57
C LEU A 254 31.25 -84.67 -21.09
N ALA A 255 32.03 -84.00 -21.86
CA ALA A 255 32.32 -84.17 -23.27
C ALA A 255 33.73 -84.89 -23.40
#